data_634af148d689fea62f61f778cf5d6c89
#
_entry.id   634af148d689fea62f61f778cf5d6c89
#
_cell.length_a   1.000
_cell.length_b   1.000
_cell.length_c   1.000
_cell.angle_alpha   90.00
_cell.angle_beta   90.00
_cell.angle_gamma   90.00
#
_symmetry.space_group_name_H-M   'P 1'
#
loop_
_entity.id
_entity.type
_entity.pdbx_description
1 polymer ?
#
loop_
_entity_poly.entity_id
_entity_poly.type
_entity_poly.pdbx_seq_one_letter_code
_entity_poly.pdbx_strand_id
1 'polypeptide(L)'
;MKNHLARAGLRGYILRPMPRALLLLLVSVAMAASVCAAEPCTKATVDCTEWVNLGDQARALVYRTYPLEKKNSKITRALIVIHGAGRDADNYFRTALAAAFLAGAFEDTIVISPRFASNNGRGCNDKIGPNEINWSCSGDSWRSGGVATDNNKLTSYDLADEILRKLGRKETFPSLKVIVVSGHSAGGQYVTRYEMANHVHDTIGIPINYVVSNPSSYAYVDPERPAGPNNELRTFGDARNCTTYDNWPYGLKNRSGYTANISDDELKKQLAARGTTYLLGELDILPLGGFDSSCPAMAQGPTRLARGQAFVNYVNQKYKAQHKVLVIPLCGHNARCMFTAELALPILFPKL
;
A
#
# COMPACT_ATOMS: atom_id res chain seq x y z
N MET A 1 -93.38 -43.38 19.65
CA MET A 1 -93.45 -43.82 21.07
C MET A 1 -92.03 -43.86 21.66
N LYS A 2 -91.87 -43.17 22.79
CA LYS A 2 -90.78 -43.15 23.78
C LYS A 2 -89.36 -42.77 23.30
N ASN A 3 -89.01 -41.53 23.67
CA ASN A 3 -87.72 -40.91 23.73
C ASN A 3 -86.72 -41.65 24.64
N HIS A 4 -85.41 -41.63 24.22
CA HIS A 4 -84.30 -41.69 25.13
C HIS A 4 -83.24 -40.70 24.70
N LEU A 5 -83.09 -39.59 25.47
CA LEU A 5 -82.01 -38.65 25.43
C LEU A 5 -80.79 -39.21 26.17
N ALA A 6 -79.67 -39.35 25.53
CA ALA A 6 -78.35 -39.58 26.18
C ALA A 6 -77.59 -38.29 26.37
N ARG A 7 -77.30 -37.86 27.59
CA ARG A 7 -76.47 -36.76 27.98
C ARG A 7 -74.95 -37.15 27.81
N ALA A 8 -74.21 -36.44 26.96
CA ALA A 8 -72.74 -36.55 26.92
C ALA A 8 -72.15 -35.51 27.87
N GLY A 9 -71.42 -35.98 28.88
CA GLY A 9 -70.73 -35.11 29.85
C GLY A 9 -69.44 -34.46 29.28
N LEU A 10 -69.38 -33.18 29.43
CA LEU A 10 -68.14 -32.41 29.14
C LEU A 10 -67.09 -32.66 30.24
N ARG A 11 -66.00 -33.31 29.95
CA ARG A 11 -64.84 -33.35 30.82
C ARG A 11 -64.04 -32.07 30.61
N GLY A 12 -63.99 -31.20 31.61
CA GLY A 12 -63.14 -30.01 31.67
C GLY A 12 -61.66 -30.40 31.77
N TYR A 13 -60.86 -29.96 30.85
CA TYR A 13 -59.41 -30.01 30.95
C TYR A 13 -58.91 -28.85 31.82
N ILE A 14 -58.33 -29.14 32.95
CA ILE A 14 -57.68 -28.20 33.85
C ILE A 14 -56.29 -27.94 33.24
N LEU A 15 -56.07 -26.77 32.66
CA LEU A 15 -54.73 -26.25 32.24
C LEU A 15 -53.91 -25.99 33.51
N ARG A 16 -52.88 -26.81 33.72
CA ARG A 16 -51.87 -26.54 34.75
C ARG A 16 -51.03 -25.36 34.38
N PRO A 17 -50.77 -24.38 35.26
CA PRO A 17 -49.89 -23.27 34.97
C PRO A 17 -48.44 -23.75 34.79
N MET A 18 -47.80 -23.39 33.70
CA MET A 18 -46.35 -23.61 33.46
C MET A 18 -45.51 -22.88 34.51
N PRO A 19 -44.46 -23.50 35.03
CA PRO A 19 -43.60 -22.86 36.01
C PRO A 19 -42.87 -21.65 35.40
N ARG A 20 -42.91 -20.53 36.13
CA ARG A 20 -42.28 -19.22 35.73
C ARG A 20 -40.77 -19.30 35.36
N ALA A 21 -40.11 -20.39 35.69
CA ALA A 21 -38.71 -20.63 35.35
C ALA A 21 -38.45 -20.89 33.85
N LEU A 22 -39.46 -21.38 33.10
CA LEU A 22 -39.29 -21.66 31.66
C LEU A 22 -39.46 -20.42 30.78
N LEU A 23 -40.06 -19.34 31.29
CA LEU A 23 -40.27 -18.08 30.56
C LEU A 23 -39.01 -17.19 30.56
N LEU A 24 -38.10 -17.39 31.54
CA LEU A 24 -36.83 -16.61 31.61
C LEU A 24 -35.72 -17.16 30.73
N LEU A 25 -35.80 -18.42 30.28
CA LEU A 25 -34.80 -19.00 29.36
C LEU A 25 -35.03 -18.66 27.87
N LEU A 26 -36.24 -18.26 27.51
CA LEU A 26 -36.59 -17.91 26.12
C LEU A 26 -36.30 -16.45 25.75
N VAL A 27 -36.03 -15.60 26.74
CA VAL A 27 -35.72 -14.15 26.48
C VAL A 27 -34.22 -13.89 26.34
N SER A 28 -33.37 -14.80 26.76
CA SER A 28 -31.90 -14.62 26.72
C SER A 28 -31.21 -15.03 25.39
N VAL A 29 -31.94 -15.54 24.41
CA VAL A 29 -31.36 -15.97 23.11
C VAL A 29 -31.52 -14.95 21.99
N ALA A 30 -32.19 -13.82 22.21
CA ALA A 30 -32.56 -12.87 21.15
C ALA A 30 -31.70 -11.59 21.08
N MET A 31 -30.56 -11.52 21.78
CA MET A 31 -29.60 -10.41 21.62
C MET A 31 -28.24 -10.93 21.22
N ALA A 32 -28.16 -11.71 20.16
CA ALA A 32 -27.00 -11.70 19.29
C ALA A 32 -27.10 -10.38 18.51
N ALA A 33 -26.53 -9.32 19.08
CA ALA A 33 -26.32 -8.09 18.33
C ALA A 33 -25.57 -8.49 17.05
N SER A 34 -26.27 -8.48 15.92
CA SER A 34 -25.62 -8.52 14.61
C SER A 34 -24.65 -7.35 14.62
N VAL A 35 -23.37 -7.61 14.86
CA VAL A 35 -22.30 -6.66 14.60
C VAL A 35 -22.38 -6.44 13.10
N CYS A 36 -23.15 -5.43 12.70
CA CYS A 36 -23.23 -5.02 11.31
C CYS A 36 -21.78 -4.69 10.92
N ALA A 37 -21.20 -5.53 10.07
CA ALA A 37 -19.87 -5.27 9.55
C ALA A 37 -19.94 -3.89 8.89
N ALA A 38 -18.97 -3.03 9.20
CA ALA A 38 -18.94 -1.69 8.62
C ALA A 38 -18.91 -1.81 7.09
N GLU A 39 -19.81 -1.08 6.43
CA GLU A 39 -19.80 -0.98 4.97
C GLU A 39 -18.50 -0.31 4.51
N PRO A 40 -17.92 -0.76 3.38
CA PRO A 40 -16.70 -0.15 2.84
C PRO A 40 -16.97 1.27 2.35
N CYS A 41 -16.07 2.16 2.63
CA CYS A 41 -16.07 3.50 2.06
C CYS A 41 -15.67 3.43 0.58
N THR A 42 -16.54 3.91 -0.32
CA THR A 42 -16.40 3.77 -1.78
C THR A 42 -16.14 5.07 -2.53
N LYS A 43 -16.11 6.19 -1.80
CA LYS A 43 -15.94 7.53 -2.36
C LYS A 43 -14.67 8.18 -1.80
N ALA A 44 -13.91 8.87 -2.65
CA ALA A 44 -12.77 9.66 -2.18
C ALA A 44 -13.24 11.03 -1.63
N THR A 45 -14.04 10.97 -0.56
CA THR A 45 -14.56 12.12 0.19
C THR A 45 -13.97 12.13 1.59
N VAL A 46 -14.20 13.22 2.33
CA VAL A 46 -13.70 13.37 3.71
C VAL A 46 -14.16 12.24 4.63
N ASP A 47 -15.35 11.68 4.42
CA ASP A 47 -15.88 10.55 5.21
C ASP A 47 -15.06 9.26 5.05
N CYS A 48 -14.36 9.15 3.94
CA CYS A 48 -13.46 8.02 3.65
C CYS A 48 -12.01 8.30 4.05
N THR A 49 -11.77 9.35 4.82
CA THR A 49 -10.43 9.67 5.33
C THR A 49 -10.29 9.32 6.81
N GLU A 50 -9.06 9.18 7.24
CA GLU A 50 -8.69 8.94 8.63
C GLU A 50 -7.31 9.54 8.91
N TRP A 51 -7.09 10.02 10.13
CA TRP A 51 -5.81 10.53 10.56
C TRP A 51 -4.98 9.39 11.17
N VAL A 52 -3.79 9.20 10.64
CA VAL A 52 -2.77 8.32 11.23
C VAL A 52 -1.82 9.18 12.05
N ASN A 53 -1.79 8.96 13.34
CA ASN A 53 -0.90 9.69 14.25
C ASN A 53 0.54 9.18 14.09
N LEU A 54 1.48 10.12 14.07
CA LEU A 54 2.93 9.89 14.00
C LEU A 54 3.57 10.50 15.26
N GLY A 55 3.60 9.70 16.34
CA GLY A 55 3.90 10.22 17.67
C GLY A 55 2.79 11.13 18.21
N ASP A 56 3.16 11.99 19.19
CA ASP A 56 2.18 12.73 19.99
C ASP A 56 1.60 13.98 19.29
N GLN A 57 2.32 14.56 18.34
CA GLN A 57 2.00 15.89 17.81
C GLN A 57 1.86 15.98 16.29
N ALA A 58 2.11 14.90 15.58
CA ALA A 58 2.03 14.88 14.11
C ALA A 58 1.05 13.82 13.63
N ARG A 59 0.43 14.07 12.50
CA ARG A 59 -0.47 13.13 11.85
C ARG A 59 -0.45 13.27 10.33
N ALA A 60 -0.82 12.22 9.64
CA ALA A 60 -0.98 12.23 8.20
C ALA A 60 -2.37 11.72 7.82
N LEU A 61 -2.94 12.29 6.76
CA LEU A 61 -4.24 11.89 6.24
C LEU A 61 -4.09 10.66 5.35
N VAL A 62 -4.99 9.70 5.51
CA VAL A 62 -5.12 8.56 4.59
C VAL A 62 -6.54 8.44 4.10
N TYR A 63 -6.75 8.07 2.84
CA TYR A 63 -8.01 7.52 2.36
C TYR A 63 -8.05 6.03 2.69
N ARG A 64 -9.22 5.52 3.13
CA ARG A 64 -9.36 4.10 3.50
C ARG A 64 -10.77 3.58 3.25
N THR A 65 -10.91 2.30 2.94
CA THR A 65 -12.23 1.64 2.81
C THR A 65 -12.86 1.36 4.16
N TYR A 66 -12.06 0.93 5.13
CA TYR A 66 -12.51 0.59 6.49
C TYR A 66 -11.65 1.31 7.53
N PRO A 67 -12.21 1.66 8.70
CA PRO A 67 -11.43 2.29 9.77
C PRO A 67 -10.27 1.42 10.26
N LEU A 68 -9.11 2.04 10.47
CA LEU A 68 -7.88 1.36 10.90
C LEU A 68 -7.87 0.95 12.37
N GLU A 69 -8.75 1.54 13.18
CA GLU A 69 -8.84 1.27 14.63
C GLU A 69 -10.09 0.44 15.00
N LYS A 70 -10.93 0.09 14.03
CA LYS A 70 -12.16 -0.65 14.30
C LYS A 70 -12.00 -2.10 13.86
N LYS A 71 -12.33 -3.04 14.79
CA LYS A 71 -12.29 -4.48 14.49
C LYS A 71 -13.09 -4.84 13.25
N ASN A 72 -12.46 -5.55 12.33
CA ASN A 72 -13.08 -6.08 11.13
C ASN A 72 -12.50 -7.47 10.78
N SER A 73 -13.25 -8.53 11.09
CA SER A 73 -12.87 -9.91 10.83
C SER A 73 -13.11 -10.37 9.39
N LYS A 74 -13.76 -9.56 8.56
CA LYS A 74 -13.95 -9.88 7.14
C LYS A 74 -12.69 -9.60 6.30
N ILE A 75 -11.82 -8.70 6.78
CA ILE A 75 -10.64 -8.29 6.04
C ILE A 75 -9.59 -9.39 6.05
N THR A 76 -9.28 -9.88 4.86
CA THR A 76 -8.26 -10.91 4.63
C THR A 76 -7.06 -10.39 3.86
N ARG A 77 -7.21 -9.24 3.17
CA ARG A 77 -6.18 -8.56 2.37
C ARG A 77 -6.08 -7.09 2.76
N ALA A 78 -4.89 -6.53 2.64
CA ALA A 78 -4.68 -5.09 2.68
C ALA A 78 -3.91 -4.63 1.44
N LEU A 79 -4.33 -3.52 0.82
CA LEU A 79 -3.63 -2.85 -0.26
C LEU A 79 -3.34 -1.41 0.16
N ILE A 80 -2.06 -1.10 0.34
CA ILE A 80 -1.56 0.26 0.51
C ILE A 80 -1.13 0.76 -0.87
N VAL A 81 -1.67 1.88 -1.34
CA VAL A 81 -1.34 2.44 -2.66
C VAL A 81 -0.77 3.85 -2.53
N ILE A 82 0.51 3.99 -2.89
CA ILE A 82 1.26 5.26 -2.83
C ILE A 82 1.06 6.03 -4.14
N HIS A 83 0.63 7.28 -4.02
CA HIS A 83 0.35 8.17 -5.16
C HIS A 83 1.61 8.59 -5.93
N GLY A 84 1.42 9.14 -7.12
CA GLY A 84 2.45 9.74 -7.95
C GLY A 84 2.91 11.13 -7.46
N ALA A 85 3.74 11.80 -8.26
CA ALA A 85 4.27 13.13 -7.95
C ALA A 85 3.18 14.22 -7.80
N GLY A 86 1.99 14.01 -8.35
CA GLY A 86 0.83 14.89 -8.19
C GLY A 86 0.24 14.93 -6.79
N ARG A 87 0.65 14.05 -5.89
CA ARG A 87 0.14 13.91 -4.51
C ARG A 87 -1.39 13.76 -4.42
N ASP A 88 -1.97 13.15 -5.45
CA ASP A 88 -3.39 12.93 -5.66
C ASP A 88 -3.85 11.60 -5.05
N ALA A 89 -3.69 11.45 -3.75
CA ALA A 89 -4.05 10.23 -2.99
C ALA A 89 -5.50 9.81 -3.21
N ASP A 90 -6.41 10.77 -3.40
CA ASP A 90 -7.82 10.52 -3.72
C ASP A 90 -8.01 9.81 -5.07
N ASN A 91 -7.25 10.16 -6.11
CA ASN A 91 -7.27 9.49 -7.41
C ASN A 91 -6.70 8.08 -7.34
N TYR A 92 -5.62 7.91 -6.57
CA TYR A 92 -5.03 6.58 -6.34
C TYR A 92 -5.95 5.70 -5.52
N PHE A 93 -6.66 6.24 -4.53
CA PHE A 93 -7.70 5.52 -3.81
C PHE A 93 -8.82 5.04 -4.75
N ARG A 94 -9.39 5.93 -5.60
CA ARG A 94 -10.41 5.54 -6.61
C ARG A 94 -9.88 4.48 -7.58
N THR A 95 -8.62 4.59 -7.97
CA THR A 95 -7.99 3.60 -8.87
C THR A 95 -7.88 2.23 -8.18
N ALA A 96 -7.45 2.18 -6.94
CA ALA A 96 -7.34 0.95 -6.17
C ALA A 96 -8.71 0.32 -5.87
N LEU A 97 -9.75 1.14 -5.61
CA LEU A 97 -11.12 0.66 -5.48
C LEU A 97 -11.61 -0.03 -6.76
N ALA A 98 -11.36 0.60 -7.92
CA ALA A 98 -11.72 0.02 -9.21
C ALA A 98 -10.98 -1.31 -9.45
N ALA A 99 -9.70 -1.38 -9.12
CA ALA A 99 -8.91 -2.60 -9.23
C ALA A 99 -9.43 -3.71 -8.30
N ALA A 100 -9.74 -3.37 -7.03
CA ALA A 100 -10.31 -4.32 -6.07
C ALA A 100 -11.66 -4.88 -6.52
N PHE A 101 -12.51 -4.03 -7.10
CA PHE A 101 -13.78 -4.44 -7.67
C PHE A 101 -13.59 -5.39 -8.84
N LEU A 102 -12.73 -5.05 -9.80
CA LEU A 102 -12.41 -5.89 -10.96
C LEU A 102 -11.80 -7.25 -10.56
N ALA A 103 -11.02 -7.27 -9.48
CA ALA A 103 -10.44 -8.50 -8.93
C ALA A 103 -11.45 -9.36 -8.15
N GLY A 104 -12.69 -8.89 -7.92
CA GLY A 104 -13.66 -9.54 -7.04
C GLY A 104 -13.20 -9.61 -5.57
N ALA A 105 -12.29 -8.72 -5.16
CA ALA A 105 -11.66 -8.71 -3.84
C ALA A 105 -12.05 -7.48 -3.00
N PHE A 106 -13.07 -6.74 -3.41
CA PHE A 106 -13.45 -5.47 -2.78
C PHE A 106 -13.95 -5.63 -1.34
N GLU A 107 -14.76 -6.66 -1.08
CA GLU A 107 -15.43 -6.84 0.21
C GLU A 107 -14.50 -7.31 1.34
N ASP A 108 -13.39 -7.95 1.01
CA ASP A 108 -12.45 -8.51 1.98
C ASP A 108 -11.07 -7.85 1.97
N THR A 109 -10.95 -6.73 1.23
CA THR A 109 -9.71 -5.94 1.14
C THR A 109 -9.87 -4.58 1.79
N ILE A 110 -9.00 -4.25 2.75
CA ILE A 110 -8.82 -2.86 3.16
C ILE A 110 -7.88 -2.15 2.18
N VAL A 111 -8.39 -1.13 1.50
CA VAL A 111 -7.60 -0.26 0.62
C VAL A 111 -7.22 1.00 1.38
N ILE A 112 -5.95 1.38 1.35
CA ILE A 112 -5.40 2.56 2.04
C ILE A 112 -4.56 3.36 1.05
N SER A 113 -4.83 4.67 0.92
CA SER A 113 -4.01 5.59 0.12
C SER A 113 -3.53 6.74 1.01
N PRO A 114 -2.28 6.71 1.48
CA PRO A 114 -1.72 7.80 2.29
C PRO A 114 -1.48 9.05 1.45
N ARG A 115 -1.64 10.22 2.07
CA ARG A 115 -1.40 11.52 1.48
C ARG A 115 -0.07 12.09 1.98
N PHE A 116 0.85 12.37 1.05
CA PHE A 116 2.07 13.13 1.33
C PHE A 116 1.84 14.59 0.95
N ALA A 117 1.10 15.33 1.79
CA ALA A 117 0.72 16.72 1.52
C ALA A 117 1.92 17.67 1.55
N SER A 118 1.88 18.73 0.74
CA SER A 118 2.90 19.78 0.71
C SER A 118 2.30 21.14 0.35
N ASN A 119 2.71 22.17 1.08
CA ASN A 119 2.43 23.56 0.75
C ASN A 119 3.71 24.42 0.66
N ASN A 120 4.88 23.78 0.62
CA ASN A 120 6.17 24.46 0.59
C ASN A 120 6.88 24.25 -0.75
N GLY A 121 6.81 25.23 -1.59
CA GLY A 121 7.52 25.22 -2.84
C GLY A 121 6.63 25.40 -4.07
N ARG A 122 7.25 25.64 -5.19
CA ARG A 122 6.55 25.91 -6.44
C ARG A 122 5.75 24.67 -6.89
N GLY A 123 4.47 24.83 -7.08
CA GLY A 123 3.56 23.77 -7.54
C GLY A 123 2.98 22.90 -6.43
N CYS A 124 3.28 23.18 -5.17
CA CYS A 124 2.71 22.51 -4.01
C CYS A 124 1.93 23.50 -3.15
N ASN A 125 0.62 23.39 -3.20
CA ASN A 125 -0.32 24.27 -2.54
C ASN A 125 -1.45 23.50 -1.86
N ASP A 126 -1.12 22.31 -1.33
CA ASP A 126 -2.08 21.51 -0.57
C ASP A 126 -2.55 22.27 0.67
N LYS A 127 -3.82 22.15 1.02
CA LYS A 127 -4.32 22.59 2.31
C LYS A 127 -3.84 21.64 3.39
N ILE A 128 -2.97 22.12 4.25
CA ILE A 128 -2.45 21.36 5.40
C ILE A 128 -3.41 21.54 6.57
N GLY A 129 -3.86 20.42 7.13
CA GLY A 129 -4.72 20.41 8.33
C GLY A 129 -3.94 20.69 9.61
N PRO A 130 -4.63 20.93 10.75
CA PRO A 130 -3.95 21.06 12.03
C PRO A 130 -3.11 19.81 12.35
N ASN A 131 -1.84 20.02 12.72
CA ASN A 131 -0.87 18.96 13.01
C ASN A 131 -0.63 17.96 11.86
N GLU A 132 -1.12 18.23 10.65
CA GLU A 132 -0.79 17.45 9.48
C GLU A 132 0.65 17.75 9.06
N ILE A 133 1.43 16.69 8.92
CA ILE A 133 2.83 16.77 8.56
C ILE A 133 3.00 17.26 7.13
N ASN A 134 3.98 18.16 6.92
CA ASN A 134 4.27 18.80 5.65
C ASN A 134 5.53 18.23 5.02
N TRP A 135 5.42 17.79 3.77
CA TRP A 135 6.52 17.17 3.04
C TRP A 135 7.17 18.13 2.05
N SER A 136 8.44 17.92 1.74
CA SER A 136 9.12 18.76 0.75
C SER A 136 8.49 18.60 -0.64
N CYS A 137 8.17 19.71 -1.27
CA CYS A 137 7.80 19.77 -2.69
C CYS A 137 9.05 19.73 -3.58
N SER A 138 10.05 20.54 -3.24
CA SER A 138 11.30 20.59 -3.98
C SER A 138 12.14 19.35 -3.74
N GLY A 139 12.56 18.71 -4.82
CA GLY A 139 13.35 17.47 -4.76
C GLY A 139 12.58 16.23 -4.35
N ASP A 140 11.30 16.39 -3.97
CA ASP A 140 10.40 15.27 -3.65
C ASP A 140 11.02 14.22 -2.71
N SER A 141 11.69 14.66 -1.65
CA SER A 141 12.43 13.78 -0.73
C SER A 141 11.53 12.74 -0.04
N TRP A 142 10.21 12.98 0.02
CA TRP A 142 9.26 12.01 0.52
C TRP A 142 9.30 10.66 -0.22
N ARG A 143 9.72 10.64 -1.51
CA ARG A 143 9.88 9.41 -2.30
C ARG A 143 11.04 8.52 -1.85
N SER A 144 11.87 9.01 -0.96
CA SER A 144 13.13 8.36 -0.58
C SER A 144 13.37 8.34 0.94
N GLY A 145 12.30 8.44 1.73
CA GLY A 145 12.42 8.42 3.18
C GLY A 145 12.98 9.72 3.76
N GLY A 146 12.82 10.85 3.05
CA GLY A 146 13.25 12.16 3.54
C GLY A 146 12.43 12.62 4.75
N VAL A 147 13.04 13.50 5.54
CA VAL A 147 12.40 14.10 6.71
C VAL A 147 11.31 15.10 6.28
N ALA A 148 10.32 15.28 7.15
CA ALA A 148 9.31 16.31 6.98
C ALA A 148 9.92 17.72 7.10
N THR A 149 9.26 18.71 6.50
CA THR A 149 9.75 20.10 6.52
C THR A 149 9.48 20.83 7.83
N ASP A 150 8.47 20.36 8.55
CA ASP A 150 8.02 20.92 9.83
C ASP A 150 8.38 20.01 11.04
N ASN A 151 8.95 18.83 10.77
CA ASN A 151 9.38 17.89 11.81
C ASN A 151 10.57 17.05 11.32
N ASN A 152 11.77 17.42 11.72
CA ASN A 152 13.00 16.75 11.30
C ASN A 152 13.25 15.36 11.93
N LYS A 153 12.38 14.90 12.83
CA LYS A 153 12.44 13.57 13.45
C LYS A 153 11.58 12.54 12.72
N LEU A 154 10.65 12.99 11.89
CA LEU A 154 9.73 12.13 11.15
C LEU A 154 10.09 12.09 9.67
N THR A 155 10.09 10.89 9.13
CA THR A 155 10.33 10.63 7.72
C THR A 155 9.07 10.12 7.04
N SER A 156 9.05 10.19 5.72
CA SER A 156 7.91 9.68 4.94
C SER A 156 7.70 8.17 5.12
N TYR A 157 8.75 7.42 5.46
CA TYR A 157 8.64 5.97 5.68
C TYR A 157 8.03 5.62 7.03
N ASP A 158 8.15 6.48 8.04
CA ASP A 158 7.49 6.30 9.34
C ASP A 158 5.96 6.23 9.20
N LEU A 159 5.38 6.94 8.21
CA LEU A 159 3.95 6.84 7.94
C LEU A 159 3.56 5.44 7.43
N ALA A 160 4.33 4.86 6.52
CA ALA A 160 4.06 3.51 6.04
C ALA A 160 4.29 2.47 7.14
N ASP A 161 5.33 2.63 7.94
CA ASP A 161 5.59 1.79 9.10
C ASP A 161 4.41 1.78 10.07
N GLU A 162 3.86 2.95 10.37
CA GLU A 162 2.72 3.05 11.29
C GLU A 162 1.45 2.42 10.72
N ILE A 163 1.20 2.59 9.41
CA ILE A 163 0.08 1.90 8.72
C ILE A 163 0.28 0.38 8.81
N LEU A 164 1.48 -0.12 8.57
CA LEU A 164 1.80 -1.55 8.67
C LEU A 164 1.61 -2.08 10.10
N ARG A 165 2.05 -1.33 11.13
CA ARG A 165 1.83 -1.71 12.54
C ARG A 165 0.34 -1.79 12.87
N LYS A 166 -0.48 -0.84 12.39
CA LYS A 166 -1.94 -0.87 12.58
C LYS A 166 -2.57 -2.10 11.91
N LEU A 167 -2.15 -2.43 10.70
CA LEU A 167 -2.61 -3.63 9.99
C LEU A 167 -2.17 -4.93 10.67
N GLY A 168 -1.01 -4.94 11.33
CA GLY A 168 -0.51 -6.09 12.07
C GLY A 168 -1.27 -6.42 13.37
N ARG A 169 -2.16 -5.54 13.85
CA ARG A 169 -2.92 -5.73 15.09
C ARG A 169 -3.99 -6.80 14.92
N LYS A 170 -3.79 -7.95 15.51
CA LYS A 170 -4.74 -9.09 15.42
C LYS A 170 -6.08 -8.81 16.08
N GLU A 171 -6.13 -7.93 17.09
CA GLU A 171 -7.38 -7.45 17.70
C GLU A 171 -8.23 -6.65 16.71
N THR A 172 -7.62 -5.95 15.76
CA THR A 172 -8.30 -5.14 14.74
C THR A 172 -8.59 -5.94 13.47
N PHE A 173 -7.59 -6.66 12.95
CA PHE A 173 -7.69 -7.44 11.71
C PHE A 173 -7.32 -8.93 11.94
N PRO A 174 -8.16 -9.69 12.66
CA PRO A 174 -7.82 -11.07 13.05
C PRO A 174 -7.65 -12.03 11.86
N SER A 175 -8.30 -11.73 10.74
CA SER A 175 -8.30 -12.59 9.54
C SER A 175 -7.32 -12.13 8.45
N LEU A 176 -6.57 -11.04 8.66
CA LEU A 176 -5.65 -10.50 7.67
C LEU A 176 -4.50 -11.49 7.41
N LYS A 177 -4.31 -11.86 6.14
CA LYS A 177 -3.37 -12.89 5.68
C LYS A 177 -2.24 -12.35 4.81
N VAL A 178 -2.48 -11.23 4.12
CA VAL A 178 -1.48 -10.63 3.23
C VAL A 178 -1.65 -9.12 3.16
N ILE A 179 -0.54 -8.42 3.09
CA ILE A 179 -0.47 -6.98 2.86
C ILE A 179 0.27 -6.75 1.54
N VAL A 180 -0.27 -5.90 0.68
CA VAL A 180 0.41 -5.44 -0.54
C VAL A 180 0.70 -3.96 -0.39
N VAL A 181 1.97 -3.58 -0.53
CA VAL A 181 2.41 -2.18 -0.58
C VAL A 181 2.73 -1.86 -2.03
N SER A 182 1.93 -0.99 -2.64
CA SER A 182 2.05 -0.65 -4.06
C SER A 182 2.20 0.84 -4.29
N GLY A 183 2.77 1.22 -5.41
CA GLY A 183 2.86 2.62 -5.84
C GLY A 183 3.19 2.75 -7.31
N HIS A 184 2.77 3.86 -7.92
CA HIS A 184 3.03 4.15 -9.33
C HIS A 184 3.81 5.45 -9.47
N SER A 185 4.71 5.52 -10.47
CA SER A 185 5.50 6.73 -10.74
C SER A 185 6.38 7.10 -9.53
N ALA A 186 6.20 8.28 -8.93
CA ALA A 186 6.86 8.67 -7.69
C ALA A 186 6.53 7.72 -6.52
N GLY A 187 5.30 7.19 -6.47
CA GLY A 187 4.92 6.12 -5.52
C GLY A 187 5.67 4.81 -5.79
N GLY A 188 5.92 4.47 -7.05
CA GLY A 188 6.79 3.35 -7.41
C GLY A 188 8.24 3.56 -6.95
N GLN A 189 8.76 4.78 -7.08
CA GLN A 189 10.07 5.16 -6.53
C GLN A 189 10.09 5.04 -4.99
N TYR A 190 9.00 5.42 -4.32
CA TYR A 190 8.82 5.25 -2.88
C TYR A 190 8.90 3.77 -2.50
N VAL A 191 8.08 2.92 -3.13
CA VAL A 191 7.95 1.51 -2.76
C VAL A 191 9.25 0.74 -2.98
N THR A 192 9.95 0.94 -4.12
CA THR A 192 11.20 0.22 -4.39
C THR A 192 12.34 0.59 -3.42
N ARG A 193 12.30 1.79 -2.83
CA ARG A 193 13.27 2.20 -1.82
C ARG A 193 12.82 1.84 -0.41
N TYR A 194 11.51 1.88 -0.15
CA TYR A 194 10.92 1.49 1.13
C TYR A 194 11.08 -0.01 1.40
N GLU A 195 10.92 -0.86 0.38
CA GLU A 195 11.07 -2.30 0.57
C GLU A 195 12.44 -2.68 1.14
N MET A 196 13.52 -2.08 0.63
CA MET A 196 14.87 -2.38 1.09
C MET A 196 15.23 -1.73 2.43
N ALA A 197 14.45 -0.72 2.87
CA ALA A 197 14.83 0.12 3.99
C ALA A 197 13.97 -0.08 5.25
N ASN A 198 12.69 -0.47 5.12
CA ASN A 198 11.77 -0.43 6.27
C ASN A 198 12.16 -1.41 7.38
N HIS A 199 11.91 -0.98 8.62
CA HIS A 199 12.26 -1.71 9.84
C HIS A 199 11.17 -2.65 10.34
N VAL A 200 9.98 -2.63 9.74
CA VAL A 200 8.80 -3.32 10.28
C VAL A 200 8.42 -4.59 9.53
N HIS A 201 8.98 -4.81 8.34
CA HIS A 201 8.65 -5.97 7.49
C HIS A 201 8.63 -7.29 8.28
N ASP A 202 9.72 -7.55 8.99
CA ASP A 202 9.93 -8.81 9.69
C ASP A 202 9.20 -8.89 11.05
N THR A 203 8.61 -7.77 11.50
CA THR A 203 7.93 -7.66 12.81
C THR A 203 6.41 -7.77 12.73
N ILE A 204 5.83 -7.57 11.54
CA ILE A 204 4.36 -7.52 11.36
C ILE A 204 3.71 -8.91 11.51
N GLY A 205 4.42 -9.98 11.23
CA GLY A 205 3.91 -11.36 11.33
C GLY A 205 2.85 -11.70 10.28
N ILE A 206 2.71 -10.88 9.24
CA ILE A 206 1.83 -11.07 8.08
C ILE A 206 2.71 -10.88 6.84
N PRO A 207 2.65 -11.76 5.83
CA PRO A 207 3.39 -11.59 4.59
C PRO A 207 3.13 -10.24 3.93
N ILE A 208 4.20 -9.53 3.56
CA ILE A 208 4.16 -8.25 2.87
C ILE A 208 4.75 -8.42 1.48
N ASN A 209 3.98 -8.12 0.44
CA ASN A 209 4.40 -8.10 -0.95
C ASN A 209 4.55 -6.65 -1.43
N TYR A 210 5.61 -6.38 -2.18
CA TYR A 210 5.84 -5.06 -2.76
C TYR A 210 5.52 -5.09 -4.26
N VAL A 211 4.79 -4.05 -4.72
CA VAL A 211 4.39 -3.92 -6.13
C VAL A 211 4.78 -2.53 -6.62
N VAL A 212 5.77 -2.50 -7.48
CA VAL A 212 6.42 -1.28 -7.99
C VAL A 212 5.95 -1.03 -9.41
N SER A 213 5.24 0.08 -9.67
CA SER A 213 4.73 0.40 -11.00
C SER A 213 5.37 1.65 -11.58
N ASN A 214 5.99 1.52 -12.76
CA ASN A 214 6.54 2.59 -13.60
C ASN A 214 7.36 3.67 -12.87
N PRO A 215 8.31 3.37 -11.97
CA PRO A 215 9.14 4.40 -11.37
C PRO A 215 10.08 5.05 -12.40
N SER A 216 10.40 6.32 -12.20
CA SER A 216 11.34 7.02 -13.08
C SER A 216 12.81 6.75 -12.73
N SER A 217 13.10 6.21 -11.57
CA SER A 217 14.46 5.84 -11.15
C SER A 217 14.44 4.83 -9.99
N TYR A 218 15.56 4.17 -9.82
CA TYR A 218 15.80 3.13 -8.83
C TYR A 218 17.01 3.47 -7.96
N ALA A 219 17.13 2.87 -6.79
CA ALA A 219 18.33 2.92 -5.98
C ALA A 219 19.19 1.67 -6.25
N TYR A 220 20.26 1.83 -6.98
CA TYR A 220 21.27 0.79 -7.15
C TYR A 220 22.09 0.67 -5.87
N VAL A 221 22.38 -0.56 -5.46
CA VAL A 221 23.08 -0.81 -4.19
C VAL A 221 24.59 -1.00 -4.34
N ASP A 222 25.12 -0.66 -5.51
CA ASP A 222 26.54 -0.55 -5.85
C ASP A 222 26.75 0.45 -7.00
N PRO A 223 28.01 0.80 -7.35
CA PRO A 223 28.30 1.80 -8.35
C PRO A 223 28.15 1.33 -9.80
N GLU A 224 27.78 0.07 -10.06
CA GLU A 224 27.57 -0.41 -11.42
C GLU A 224 26.23 0.07 -11.99
N ARG A 225 26.21 0.30 -13.30
CA ARG A 225 25.01 0.67 -14.05
C ARG A 225 24.92 -0.15 -15.34
N PRO A 226 23.72 -0.33 -15.90
CA PRO A 226 23.58 -0.99 -17.19
C PRO A 226 24.31 -0.21 -18.31
N ALA A 227 25.02 -0.93 -19.16
CA ALA A 227 25.77 -0.37 -20.27
C ALA A 227 25.62 -1.24 -21.52
N GLY A 228 25.71 -0.59 -22.69
CA GLY A 228 25.60 -1.26 -23.97
C GLY A 228 24.22 -1.85 -24.28
N PRO A 229 24.07 -2.50 -25.43
CA PRO A 229 22.77 -2.98 -25.90
C PRO A 229 22.16 -4.12 -25.08
N ASN A 230 23.01 -4.86 -24.37
CA ASN A 230 22.58 -6.02 -23.55
C ASN A 230 22.40 -5.68 -22.06
N ASN A 231 22.45 -4.40 -21.69
CA ASN A 231 22.40 -3.96 -20.28
C ASN A 231 23.45 -4.65 -19.39
N GLU A 232 24.62 -4.93 -19.90
CA GLU A 232 25.73 -5.47 -19.11
C GLU A 232 26.06 -4.51 -17.97
N LEU A 233 26.30 -5.06 -16.78
CA LEU A 233 26.64 -4.23 -15.61
C LEU A 233 28.13 -3.86 -15.69
N ARG A 234 28.38 -2.56 -15.63
CA ARG A 234 29.74 -2.00 -15.64
C ARG A 234 29.81 -0.80 -14.71
N THR A 235 31.01 -0.51 -14.22
CA THR A 235 31.27 0.77 -13.56
C THR A 235 30.81 1.90 -14.47
N PHE A 236 30.04 2.84 -13.94
CA PHE A 236 29.49 3.91 -14.74
C PHE A 236 30.60 4.76 -15.39
N GLY A 237 30.65 4.74 -16.73
CA GLY A 237 31.77 5.33 -17.48
C GLY A 237 31.81 6.86 -17.44
N ASP A 238 30.67 7.52 -17.23
CA ASP A 238 30.56 8.98 -17.21
C ASP A 238 30.49 9.57 -15.80
N ALA A 239 31.05 8.88 -14.81
CA ALA A 239 31.01 9.28 -13.40
C ALA A 239 31.62 10.68 -13.14
N ARG A 240 32.57 11.13 -13.98
CA ARG A 240 33.19 12.48 -13.89
C ARG A 240 32.21 13.60 -14.24
N ASN A 241 31.31 13.38 -15.20
CA ASN A 241 30.31 14.36 -15.60
C ASN A 241 29.00 14.20 -14.81
N CYS A 242 28.86 13.09 -14.08
CA CYS A 242 27.68 12.76 -13.29
C CYS A 242 28.07 12.36 -11.88
N THR A 243 28.65 13.24 -11.12
CA THR A 243 29.22 12.98 -9.78
C THR A 243 28.19 12.51 -8.74
N THR A 244 26.90 12.72 -8.99
CA THR A 244 25.79 12.36 -8.10
C THR A 244 25.10 11.04 -8.49
N TYR A 245 25.60 10.33 -9.52
CA TYR A 245 24.93 9.13 -10.03
C TYR A 245 24.75 8.02 -8.98
N ASP A 246 25.63 7.96 -7.98
CA ASP A 246 25.64 6.97 -6.91
C ASP A 246 25.17 7.53 -5.56
N ASN A 247 24.69 8.77 -5.54
CA ASN A 247 24.09 9.37 -4.35
C ASN A 247 22.65 8.88 -4.19
N TRP A 248 22.21 8.78 -2.94
CA TRP A 248 20.81 8.59 -2.63
C TRP A 248 19.94 9.71 -3.25
N PRO A 249 18.85 9.42 -3.92
CA PRO A 249 18.15 8.13 -3.98
C PRO A 249 18.44 7.27 -5.23
N TYR A 250 19.55 7.47 -5.93
CA TYR A 250 19.94 6.69 -7.12
C TYR A 250 20.98 5.61 -6.83
N GLY A 251 21.72 5.77 -5.75
CA GLY A 251 22.70 4.85 -5.21
C GLY A 251 22.73 4.95 -3.67
N LEU A 252 23.74 4.43 -3.02
CA LEU A 252 23.80 4.36 -1.56
C LEU A 252 24.64 5.46 -0.89
N LYS A 253 25.34 6.30 -1.65
CA LYS A 253 26.13 7.40 -1.06
C LYS A 253 25.25 8.52 -0.55
N ASN A 254 25.72 9.22 0.48
CA ASN A 254 25.08 10.42 1.03
C ASN A 254 23.60 10.22 1.41
N ARG A 255 23.28 9.08 1.99
CA ARG A 255 21.93 8.78 2.52
C ARG A 255 21.56 9.72 3.64
N SER A 256 20.26 10.03 3.72
CA SER A 256 19.69 10.90 4.75
C SER A 256 18.30 10.40 5.17
N GLY A 257 17.72 11.02 6.18
CA GLY A 257 16.40 10.66 6.70
C GLY A 257 16.38 9.23 7.21
N TYR A 258 15.36 8.47 6.84
CA TYR A 258 15.13 7.10 7.31
C TYR A 258 16.33 6.16 7.07
N THR A 259 17.02 6.32 5.95
CA THR A 259 18.10 5.41 5.55
C THR A 259 19.48 5.79 6.08
N ALA A 260 19.61 6.91 6.77
CA ALA A 260 20.92 7.47 7.20
C ALA A 260 21.76 6.49 8.02
N ASN A 261 21.11 5.70 8.88
CA ASN A 261 21.78 4.81 9.84
C ASN A 261 21.65 3.32 9.48
N ILE A 262 21.13 2.97 8.31
CA ILE A 262 21.05 1.58 7.85
C ILE A 262 22.34 1.25 7.11
N SER A 263 22.98 0.13 7.41
CA SER A 263 24.20 -0.28 6.69
C SER A 263 23.91 -0.64 5.23
N ASP A 264 24.91 -0.51 4.36
CA ASP A 264 24.81 -0.92 2.96
C ASP A 264 24.48 -2.42 2.84
N ASP A 265 25.07 -3.24 3.71
CA ASP A 265 24.86 -4.68 3.69
C ASP A 265 23.45 -5.06 4.12
N GLU A 266 22.86 -4.33 5.06
CA GLU A 266 21.47 -4.53 5.46
C GLU A 266 20.51 -4.16 4.33
N LEU A 267 20.72 -3.01 3.66
CA LEU A 267 19.92 -2.62 2.50
C LEU A 267 20.01 -3.65 1.36
N LYS A 268 21.20 -4.16 1.05
CA LYS A 268 21.41 -5.21 0.05
C LYS A 268 20.71 -6.52 0.43
N LYS A 269 20.85 -6.93 1.69
CA LYS A 269 20.20 -8.13 2.23
C LYS A 269 18.69 -8.03 2.14
N GLN A 270 18.11 -6.92 2.54
CA GLN A 270 16.66 -6.70 2.51
C GLN A 270 16.14 -6.64 1.06
N LEU A 271 16.81 -5.92 0.17
CA LEU A 271 16.49 -5.88 -1.26
C LEU A 271 16.49 -7.29 -1.88
N ALA A 272 17.46 -8.12 -1.55
CA ALA A 272 17.55 -9.48 -2.10
C ALA A 272 16.49 -10.44 -1.52
N ALA A 273 16.10 -10.26 -0.25
CA ALA A 273 15.24 -11.20 0.47
C ALA A 273 13.73 -10.88 0.28
N ARG A 274 13.36 -9.62 0.06
CA ARG A 274 11.96 -9.20 0.03
C ARG A 274 11.37 -9.33 -1.37
N GLY A 275 10.26 -10.09 -1.47
CA GLY A 275 9.64 -10.36 -2.76
C GLY A 275 8.97 -9.13 -3.37
N THR A 276 9.43 -8.71 -4.55
CA THR A 276 8.94 -7.54 -5.27
C THR A 276 8.52 -7.89 -6.68
N THR A 277 7.37 -7.38 -7.09
CA THR A 277 6.89 -7.47 -8.47
C THR A 277 6.87 -6.08 -9.11
N TYR A 278 7.50 -5.95 -10.27
CA TYR A 278 7.55 -4.72 -11.05
C TYR A 278 6.53 -4.80 -12.19
N LEU A 279 5.57 -3.89 -12.16
CA LEU A 279 4.60 -3.69 -13.23
C LEU A 279 5.14 -2.57 -14.15
N LEU A 280 5.53 -2.91 -15.35
CA LEU A 280 6.12 -1.97 -16.30
C LEU A 280 5.20 -1.81 -17.50
N GLY A 281 4.79 -0.58 -17.80
CA GLY A 281 3.96 -0.29 -18.96
C GLY A 281 4.73 -0.45 -20.26
N GLU A 282 4.21 -1.24 -21.20
CA GLU A 282 4.81 -1.48 -22.51
C GLU A 282 5.07 -0.17 -23.27
N LEU A 283 4.15 0.79 -23.14
CA LEU A 283 4.22 2.10 -23.81
C LEU A 283 4.82 3.21 -22.94
N ASP A 284 5.40 2.89 -21.77
CA ASP A 284 6.07 3.89 -20.92
C ASP A 284 7.53 4.12 -21.37
N ILE A 285 7.66 4.44 -22.66
CA ILE A 285 8.91 4.63 -23.39
C ILE A 285 9.18 6.09 -23.78
N LEU A 286 8.26 7.00 -23.42
CA LEU A 286 8.38 8.41 -23.71
C LEU A 286 8.72 9.21 -22.44
N PRO A 287 9.43 10.35 -22.54
CA PRO A 287 9.79 11.19 -21.40
C PRO A 287 8.63 12.09 -20.94
N LEU A 288 7.46 11.50 -20.72
CA LEU A 288 6.24 12.20 -20.31
C LEU A 288 5.99 12.07 -18.80
N GLY A 289 5.09 12.90 -18.27
CA GLY A 289 4.53 12.74 -16.92
C GLY A 289 5.59 12.69 -15.81
N GLY A 290 6.43 13.71 -15.65
CA GLY A 290 7.45 13.77 -14.60
C GLY A 290 8.59 12.77 -14.79
N PHE A 291 8.97 12.52 -16.03
CA PHE A 291 10.14 11.70 -16.35
C PHE A 291 11.42 12.33 -15.75
N ASP A 292 12.16 11.52 -15.01
CA ASP A 292 13.44 11.94 -14.45
C ASP A 292 14.53 11.87 -15.54
N SER A 293 14.88 13.05 -16.08
CA SER A 293 15.95 13.22 -17.08
C SER A 293 17.28 13.63 -16.47
N SER A 294 17.39 13.60 -15.14
CA SER A 294 18.66 13.88 -14.48
C SER A 294 19.74 12.87 -14.87
N CYS A 295 20.99 13.30 -14.83
CA CYS A 295 22.11 12.42 -15.14
C CYS A 295 22.10 11.08 -14.35
N PRO A 296 21.84 11.05 -13.02
CA PRO A 296 21.76 9.80 -12.29
C PRO A 296 20.65 8.85 -12.77
N ALA A 297 19.51 9.40 -13.17
CA ALA A 297 18.42 8.60 -13.70
C ALA A 297 18.71 8.10 -15.12
N MET A 298 19.32 8.94 -15.97
CA MET A 298 19.73 8.56 -17.33
C MET A 298 20.82 7.47 -17.34
N ALA A 299 21.67 7.43 -16.31
CA ALA A 299 22.62 6.34 -16.12
C ALA A 299 21.98 4.97 -15.94
N GLN A 300 20.68 4.89 -15.63
CA GLN A 300 19.92 3.66 -15.43
C GLN A 300 19.22 3.16 -16.71
N GLY A 301 19.17 3.98 -17.76
CA GLY A 301 18.53 3.66 -19.04
C GLY A 301 17.70 4.79 -19.63
N PRO A 302 17.32 4.69 -20.90
CA PRO A 302 16.72 5.81 -21.64
C PRO A 302 15.23 6.00 -21.37
N THR A 303 14.52 4.96 -20.92
CA THR A 303 13.05 4.99 -20.67
C THR A 303 12.71 4.32 -19.33
N ARG A 304 11.52 4.58 -18.79
CA ARG A 304 11.07 3.91 -17.54
C ARG A 304 11.01 2.39 -17.71
N LEU A 305 10.49 1.92 -18.84
CA LEU A 305 10.46 0.49 -19.15
C LEU A 305 11.87 -0.11 -19.15
N ALA A 306 12.81 0.49 -19.88
CA ALA A 306 14.19 -0.01 -19.94
C ALA A 306 14.88 0.01 -18.56
N ARG A 307 14.69 1.07 -17.77
CA ARG A 307 15.24 1.18 -16.41
C ARG A 307 14.72 0.07 -15.50
N GLY A 308 13.42 -0.22 -15.56
CA GLY A 308 12.81 -1.27 -14.76
C GLY A 308 13.32 -2.66 -15.09
N GLN A 309 13.37 -2.99 -16.38
CA GLN A 309 13.92 -4.26 -16.86
C GLN A 309 15.39 -4.44 -16.46
N ALA A 310 16.19 -3.38 -16.66
CA ALA A 310 17.62 -3.40 -16.31
C ALA A 310 17.82 -3.56 -14.78
N PHE A 311 17.04 -2.84 -13.97
CA PHE A 311 17.14 -2.93 -12.51
C PHE A 311 16.79 -4.34 -11.98
N VAL A 312 15.71 -4.95 -12.46
CA VAL A 312 15.33 -6.29 -12.02
C VAL A 312 16.36 -7.34 -12.48
N ASN A 313 16.87 -7.22 -13.70
CA ASN A 313 17.97 -8.07 -14.15
C ASN A 313 19.21 -7.91 -13.25
N TYR A 314 19.55 -6.67 -12.89
CA TYR A 314 20.66 -6.37 -11.99
C TYR A 314 20.51 -7.05 -10.62
N VAL A 315 19.38 -6.85 -9.93
CA VAL A 315 19.21 -7.42 -8.58
C VAL A 315 19.11 -8.94 -8.60
N ASN A 316 18.49 -9.54 -9.61
CA ASN A 316 18.36 -10.98 -9.74
C ASN A 316 19.70 -11.66 -10.09
N GLN A 317 20.46 -11.09 -10.99
CA GLN A 317 21.75 -11.67 -11.40
C GLN A 317 22.81 -11.52 -10.31
N LYS A 318 22.92 -10.31 -9.75
CA LYS A 318 24.01 -9.99 -8.83
C LYS A 318 23.73 -10.40 -7.38
N TYR A 319 22.51 -10.19 -6.91
CA TYR A 319 22.12 -10.44 -5.51
C TYR A 319 21.25 -11.69 -5.34
N LYS A 320 20.97 -12.44 -6.42
CA LYS A 320 20.17 -13.67 -6.41
C LYS A 320 18.74 -13.42 -5.85
N ALA A 321 18.24 -12.20 -5.97
CA ALA A 321 16.87 -11.86 -5.64
C ALA A 321 15.88 -12.63 -6.54
N GLN A 322 14.62 -12.74 -6.08
CA GLN A 322 13.55 -13.39 -6.82
C GLN A 322 12.50 -12.36 -7.27
N HIS A 323 12.98 -11.18 -7.72
CA HIS A 323 12.11 -10.12 -8.20
C HIS A 323 11.48 -10.48 -9.54
N LYS A 324 10.21 -10.10 -9.72
CA LYS A 324 9.43 -10.43 -10.91
C LYS A 324 9.16 -9.18 -11.74
N VAL A 325 9.14 -9.32 -13.06
CA VAL A 325 8.70 -8.28 -13.99
C VAL A 325 7.45 -8.76 -14.73
N LEU A 326 6.42 -7.91 -14.74
CA LEU A 326 5.29 -8.02 -15.66
C LEU A 326 5.25 -6.77 -16.53
N VAL A 327 5.39 -6.96 -17.83
CA VAL A 327 5.12 -5.89 -18.80
C VAL A 327 3.61 -5.85 -19.05
N ILE A 328 2.99 -4.71 -18.79
CA ILE A 328 1.56 -4.53 -18.96
C ILE A 328 1.29 -4.00 -20.37
N PRO A 329 0.64 -4.81 -21.23
CA PRO A 329 0.42 -4.45 -22.63
C PRO A 329 -0.41 -3.18 -22.76
N LEU A 330 -0.11 -2.37 -23.78
CA LEU A 330 -0.83 -1.15 -24.14
C LEU A 330 -0.93 -0.08 -23.06
N CYS A 331 -0.30 -0.26 -21.90
CA CYS A 331 -0.24 0.75 -20.86
C CYS A 331 1.03 1.61 -21.00
N GLY A 332 0.83 2.92 -20.96
CA GLY A 332 1.89 3.93 -20.79
C GLY A 332 2.02 4.36 -19.33
N HIS A 333 2.40 5.64 -19.12
CA HIS A 333 2.55 6.20 -17.77
C HIS A 333 1.21 6.58 -17.14
N ASN A 334 0.36 5.61 -16.84
CA ASN A 334 -0.99 5.83 -16.31
C ASN A 334 -1.35 4.80 -15.21
N ALA A 335 -1.53 5.27 -13.97
CA ALA A 335 -1.80 4.43 -12.81
C ALA A 335 -3.07 3.58 -12.97
N ARG A 336 -4.14 4.14 -13.53
CA ARG A 336 -5.39 3.40 -13.73
C ARG A 336 -5.19 2.25 -14.71
N CYS A 337 -4.59 2.50 -15.86
CA CYS A 337 -4.26 1.44 -16.82
C CYS A 337 -3.43 0.33 -16.15
N MET A 338 -2.37 0.71 -15.43
CA MET A 338 -1.46 -0.24 -14.79
C MET A 338 -2.14 -1.10 -13.72
N PHE A 339 -2.96 -0.51 -12.85
CA PHE A 339 -3.53 -1.22 -11.70
C PHE A 339 -4.84 -1.94 -12.02
N THR A 340 -5.56 -1.57 -13.09
CA THR A 340 -6.77 -2.27 -13.52
C THR A 340 -6.54 -3.28 -14.64
N ALA A 341 -5.31 -3.41 -15.12
CA ALA A 341 -4.97 -4.43 -16.11
C ALA A 341 -5.14 -5.85 -15.53
N GLU A 342 -5.69 -6.76 -16.30
CA GLU A 342 -5.97 -8.14 -15.89
C GLU A 342 -4.74 -8.83 -15.29
N LEU A 343 -3.56 -8.64 -15.88
CA LEU A 343 -2.30 -9.19 -15.38
C LEU A 343 -1.87 -8.62 -14.02
N ALA A 344 -2.30 -7.41 -13.68
CA ALA A 344 -1.93 -6.77 -12.41
C ALA A 344 -2.84 -7.20 -11.25
N LEU A 345 -4.12 -7.54 -11.53
CA LEU A 345 -5.10 -7.84 -10.49
C LEU A 345 -4.67 -8.97 -9.54
N PRO A 346 -4.18 -10.14 -9.99
CA PRO A 346 -3.77 -11.21 -9.07
C PRO A 346 -2.49 -10.88 -8.29
N ILE A 347 -1.72 -9.86 -8.70
CA ILE A 347 -0.54 -9.38 -7.98
C ILE A 347 -0.94 -8.40 -6.88
N LEU A 348 -1.88 -7.52 -7.16
CA LEU A 348 -2.43 -6.55 -6.20
C LEU A 348 -3.38 -7.22 -5.19
N PHE A 349 -4.08 -8.27 -5.61
CA PHE A 349 -5.06 -9.01 -4.81
C PHE A 349 -4.75 -10.52 -4.85
N PRO A 350 -3.70 -10.99 -4.17
CA PRO A 350 -3.29 -12.38 -4.19
C PRO A 350 -4.43 -13.31 -3.73
N LYS A 351 -4.53 -14.49 -4.34
CA LYS A 351 -5.39 -15.56 -3.85
C LYS A 351 -4.87 -16.07 -2.49
N LEU A 352 -5.77 -16.37 -1.57
CA LEU A 352 -5.47 -16.77 -0.18
C LEU A 352 -5.59 -18.27 -0.01
#